data_a22a4cd73221ba895eea9810693d4b61
#
_entry.id   a22a4cd73221ba895eea9810693d4b61
#
_cell.length_a   1.000
_cell.length_b   1.000
_cell.length_c   1.000
_cell.angle_alpha   90.00
_cell.angle_beta   90.00
_cell.angle_gamma   90.00
#
_symmetry.space_group_name_H-M   'P 1'
#
loop_
_entity.id
_entity.type
_entity.pdbx_description
1 polymer ?
#
loop_
_entity_poly.entity_id
_entity_poly.type
_entity_poly.pdbx_seq_one_letter_code
_entity_poly.pdbx_strand_id
1 'polypeptide(L)'
;METYDIAIIGTGPAGVSAAITATIRNKKIVLFGSMELSDKIRKAHLIQNYPGFPECSGEDLCNAFAAHLDKMGIEITEEKINAVYPMGETFALQTMKNEMYQARSVILASGMVQGKLLPGEEELVGRGVSYCATCDAPLYRGRSVAVIGYSPEAEEEVNFLSEVASEVKYFPVYRDKPQVSESVKVLQQTPQAILNKEAAEEALSLDQANPAKSSAKDLASGEALSAEGEALSTATLQPGQLAVQTAEGAYPADGIFVLRSSVPAKQLIPDIEMDGEHVKVNLQMETSVPGCFACGDITGKPYQYVKAAGQGNVAALSAVSYLDQK
;
A
#
# COMPACT_ATOMS: atom_id res chain seq x y z
N MET A 1 -20.61 -18.68 -5.28
CA MET A 1 -20.02 -17.35 -5.08
C MET A 1 -20.74 -16.41 -6.02
N GLU A 2 -21.14 -15.24 -5.53
CA GLU A 2 -21.81 -14.24 -6.37
C GLU A 2 -20.78 -13.60 -7.31
N THR A 3 -21.13 -13.45 -8.59
CA THR A 3 -20.24 -12.84 -9.58
C THR A 3 -20.71 -11.44 -9.90
N TYR A 4 -19.81 -10.45 -9.77
CA TYR A 4 -20.02 -9.07 -10.17
C TYR A 4 -19.61 -8.85 -11.63
N ASP A 5 -20.20 -7.85 -12.26
CA ASP A 5 -19.75 -7.42 -13.59
C ASP A 5 -18.41 -6.70 -13.46
N ILE A 6 -18.30 -5.75 -12.51
CA ILE A 6 -17.10 -4.93 -12.31
C ILE A 6 -16.77 -4.85 -10.82
N ALA A 7 -15.54 -5.22 -10.45
CA ALA A 7 -14.97 -4.92 -9.15
C ALA A 7 -14.11 -3.65 -9.23
N ILE A 8 -14.35 -2.70 -8.33
CA ILE A 8 -13.64 -1.41 -8.29
C ILE A 8 -12.85 -1.37 -6.98
N ILE A 9 -11.54 -1.17 -7.07
CA ILE A 9 -10.64 -1.17 -5.92
C ILE A 9 -10.16 0.25 -5.64
N GLY A 10 -10.71 0.87 -4.61
CA GLY A 10 -10.39 2.22 -4.15
C GLY A 10 -11.58 3.17 -4.19
N THR A 11 -11.74 3.98 -3.13
CA THR A 11 -12.83 4.92 -2.91
C THR A 11 -12.41 6.39 -3.04
N GLY A 12 -11.29 6.65 -3.75
CA GLY A 12 -10.91 7.99 -4.17
C GLY A 12 -11.76 8.50 -5.34
N PRO A 13 -11.49 9.73 -5.88
CA PRO A 13 -12.29 10.32 -6.95
C PRO A 13 -12.42 9.43 -8.18
N ALA A 14 -11.38 8.66 -8.49
CA ALA A 14 -11.38 7.71 -9.61
C ALA A 14 -12.38 6.57 -9.39
N GLY A 15 -12.31 5.90 -8.24
CA GLY A 15 -13.20 4.79 -7.93
C GLY A 15 -14.65 5.22 -7.76
N VAL A 16 -14.91 6.35 -7.09
CA VAL A 16 -16.25 6.93 -6.96
C VAL A 16 -16.85 7.23 -8.33
N SER A 17 -16.09 7.90 -9.21
CA SER A 17 -16.53 8.21 -10.57
C SER A 17 -16.78 6.95 -11.41
N ALA A 18 -15.92 5.93 -11.27
CA ALA A 18 -16.09 4.65 -11.93
C ALA A 18 -17.35 3.93 -11.43
N ALA A 19 -17.57 3.88 -10.11
CA ALA A 19 -18.75 3.23 -9.53
C ALA A 19 -20.06 3.86 -9.99
N ILE A 20 -20.16 5.19 -9.94
CA ILE A 20 -21.33 5.95 -10.42
C ILE A 20 -21.59 5.63 -11.91
N THR A 21 -20.54 5.71 -12.75
CA THR A 21 -20.65 5.48 -14.18
C THR A 21 -21.09 4.05 -14.50
N ALA A 22 -20.49 3.05 -13.86
CA ALA A 22 -20.84 1.65 -14.06
C ALA A 22 -22.29 1.34 -13.61
N THR A 23 -22.73 1.93 -12.49
CA THR A 23 -24.12 1.80 -12.00
C THR A 23 -25.12 2.43 -12.97
N ILE A 24 -24.85 3.62 -13.51
CA ILE A 24 -25.69 4.25 -14.56
C ILE A 24 -25.78 3.36 -15.80
N ARG A 25 -24.73 2.59 -16.10
CA ARG A 25 -24.69 1.62 -17.21
C ARG A 25 -25.31 0.26 -16.84
N ASN A 26 -26.03 0.17 -15.72
CA ASN A 26 -26.71 -1.03 -15.22
C ASN A 26 -25.78 -2.23 -15.03
N LYS A 27 -24.51 -2.01 -14.66
CA LYS A 27 -23.59 -3.08 -14.29
C LYS A 27 -23.68 -3.36 -12.80
N LYS A 28 -23.64 -4.63 -12.44
CA LYS A 28 -23.55 -5.06 -11.05
C LYS A 28 -22.12 -4.87 -10.56
N ILE A 29 -21.92 -3.95 -9.64
CA ILE A 29 -20.58 -3.59 -9.14
C ILE A 29 -20.37 -4.03 -7.70
N VAL A 30 -19.10 -4.14 -7.32
CA VAL A 30 -18.63 -4.09 -5.92
C VAL A 30 -17.56 -3.01 -5.82
N LEU A 31 -17.68 -2.12 -4.84
CA LEU A 31 -16.75 -1.03 -4.60
C LEU A 31 -16.00 -1.28 -3.29
N PHE A 32 -14.72 -1.60 -3.38
CA PHE A 32 -13.85 -1.86 -2.22
C PHE A 32 -13.09 -0.61 -1.80
N GLY A 33 -13.07 -0.33 -0.50
CA GLY A 33 -12.27 0.75 0.06
C GLY A 33 -12.80 1.23 1.42
N SER A 34 -12.34 2.39 1.85
CA SER A 34 -12.76 2.98 3.11
C SER A 34 -14.14 3.66 3.00
N MET A 35 -14.98 3.47 4.02
CA MET A 35 -16.23 4.22 4.20
C MET A 35 -15.97 5.74 4.32
N GLU A 36 -14.82 6.11 4.87
CA GLU A 36 -14.37 7.50 4.97
C GLU A 36 -13.87 8.07 3.62
N LEU A 37 -13.95 7.28 2.55
CA LEU A 37 -13.47 7.59 1.20
C LEU A 37 -11.95 7.77 1.15
N SER A 38 -11.46 8.98 0.87
CA SER A 38 -10.04 9.25 0.67
C SER A 38 -9.48 10.20 1.72
N ASP A 39 -8.66 9.68 2.60
CA ASP A 39 -7.90 10.47 3.58
C ASP A 39 -7.07 11.60 2.94
N LYS A 40 -6.51 11.32 1.76
CA LYS A 40 -5.73 12.30 1.00
C LYS A 40 -6.57 13.51 0.60
N ILE A 41 -7.85 13.29 0.23
CA ILE A 41 -8.78 14.39 -0.06
C ILE A 41 -9.19 15.05 1.23
N ARG A 42 -9.64 14.31 2.23
CA ARG A 42 -10.20 14.81 3.50
C ARG A 42 -9.25 15.79 4.20
N LYS A 43 -7.93 15.55 4.10
CA LYS A 43 -6.87 16.41 4.65
C LYS A 43 -6.60 17.70 3.84
N ALA A 44 -7.25 17.90 2.70
CA ALA A 44 -7.07 19.13 1.90
C ALA A 44 -7.87 20.28 2.53
N HIS A 45 -7.18 21.39 2.88
CA HIS A 45 -7.81 22.54 3.49
C HIS A 45 -8.67 23.35 2.52
N LEU A 46 -8.23 23.46 1.25
CA LEU A 46 -8.89 24.24 0.22
C LEU A 46 -8.71 23.57 -1.16
N ILE A 47 -9.83 23.34 -1.84
CA ILE A 47 -9.90 22.82 -3.20
C ILE A 47 -10.65 23.85 -4.06
N GLN A 48 -9.99 24.41 -5.09
CA GLN A 48 -10.54 25.43 -5.98
C GLN A 48 -10.59 24.99 -7.44
N ASN A 49 -10.01 23.84 -7.76
CA ASN A 49 -9.86 23.36 -9.14
C ASN A 49 -10.70 22.10 -9.44
N TYR A 50 -11.76 21.88 -8.67
CA TYR A 50 -12.73 20.82 -8.96
C TYR A 50 -14.01 21.43 -9.53
N PRO A 51 -14.36 21.21 -10.82
CA PRO A 51 -15.54 21.81 -11.46
C PRO A 51 -16.82 21.52 -10.68
N GLY A 52 -17.61 22.56 -10.42
CA GLY A 52 -18.81 22.51 -9.59
C GLY A 52 -18.57 22.85 -8.13
N PHE A 53 -17.31 22.94 -7.70
CA PHE A 53 -16.89 23.32 -6.35
C PHE A 53 -15.86 24.48 -6.45
N PRO A 54 -16.29 25.75 -6.54
CA PRO A 54 -15.38 26.89 -6.71
C PRO A 54 -14.45 27.08 -5.51
N GLU A 55 -14.93 26.74 -4.31
CA GLU A 55 -14.18 26.66 -3.06
C GLU A 55 -14.84 25.63 -2.17
N CYS A 56 -14.07 24.62 -1.72
CA CYS A 56 -14.54 23.66 -0.72
C CYS A 56 -13.35 23.10 0.06
N SER A 57 -13.61 22.58 1.25
CA SER A 57 -12.65 21.75 1.95
C SER A 57 -12.61 20.34 1.35
N GLY A 58 -11.58 19.57 1.67
CA GLY A 58 -11.54 18.15 1.30
C GLY A 58 -12.67 17.34 1.95
N GLU A 59 -13.08 17.72 3.16
CA GLU A 59 -14.20 17.13 3.86
C GLU A 59 -15.53 17.38 3.12
N ASP A 60 -15.79 18.62 2.67
CA ASP A 60 -16.99 18.95 1.88
C ASP A 60 -17.05 18.13 0.59
N LEU A 61 -15.92 17.97 -0.09
CA LEU A 61 -15.84 17.16 -1.32
C LEU A 61 -16.10 15.68 -1.04
N CYS A 62 -15.53 15.12 0.04
CA CYS A 62 -15.81 13.74 0.45
C CYS A 62 -17.28 13.55 0.83
N ASN A 63 -17.87 14.48 1.57
CA ASN A 63 -19.28 14.42 1.93
C ASN A 63 -20.20 14.48 0.70
N ALA A 64 -19.85 15.30 -0.30
CA ALA A 64 -20.59 15.34 -1.58
C ALA A 64 -20.48 14.00 -2.35
N PHE A 65 -19.31 13.35 -2.34
CA PHE A 65 -19.14 12.04 -2.94
C PHE A 65 -19.95 10.97 -2.21
N ALA A 66 -19.90 10.94 -0.87
CA ALA A 66 -20.68 9.99 -0.05
C ALA A 66 -22.19 10.15 -0.31
N ALA A 67 -22.69 11.39 -0.29
CA ALA A 67 -24.10 11.67 -0.60
C ALA A 67 -24.50 11.24 -2.02
N HIS A 68 -23.58 11.31 -3.00
CA HIS A 68 -23.86 10.86 -4.37
C HIS A 68 -23.91 9.34 -4.44
N LEU A 69 -22.98 8.62 -3.78
CA LEU A 69 -23.02 7.16 -3.71
C LEU A 69 -24.30 6.67 -3.05
N ASP A 70 -24.66 7.25 -1.91
CA ASP A 70 -25.90 6.93 -1.18
C ASP A 70 -27.17 7.12 -2.06
N LYS A 71 -27.27 8.27 -2.74
CA LYS A 71 -28.37 8.55 -3.65
C LYS A 71 -28.49 7.56 -4.82
N MET A 72 -27.35 6.97 -5.22
CA MET A 72 -27.29 5.95 -6.27
C MET A 72 -27.48 4.53 -5.72
N GLY A 73 -27.58 4.36 -4.40
CA GLY A 73 -27.63 3.03 -3.75
C GLY A 73 -26.34 2.24 -3.90
N ILE A 74 -25.20 2.92 -4.00
CA ILE A 74 -23.87 2.29 -4.11
C ILE A 74 -23.28 2.13 -2.72
N GLU A 75 -23.13 0.89 -2.29
CA GLU A 75 -22.52 0.54 -1.01
C GLU A 75 -21.01 0.33 -1.16
N ILE A 76 -20.25 0.78 -0.16
CA ILE A 76 -18.82 0.52 -0.07
C ILE A 76 -18.63 -0.77 0.74
N THR A 77 -17.88 -1.71 0.18
CA THR A 77 -17.41 -2.89 0.89
C THR A 77 -16.09 -2.53 1.57
N GLU A 78 -16.12 -2.40 2.90
CA GLU A 78 -14.97 -1.99 3.70
C GLU A 78 -13.99 -3.15 3.90
N GLU A 79 -13.44 -3.60 2.77
CA GLU A 79 -12.45 -4.66 2.68
C GLU A 79 -11.26 -4.19 1.83
N LYS A 80 -10.07 -4.56 2.26
CA LYS A 80 -8.83 -4.29 1.53
C LYS A 80 -8.46 -5.50 0.68
N ILE A 81 -8.41 -5.31 -0.63
CA ILE A 81 -7.96 -6.35 -1.57
C ILE A 81 -6.43 -6.44 -1.53
N ASN A 82 -5.90 -7.64 -1.34
CA ASN A 82 -4.46 -7.91 -1.31
C ASN A 82 -3.95 -8.64 -2.56
N ALA A 83 -4.83 -9.33 -3.30
CA ALA A 83 -4.47 -9.99 -4.54
C ALA A 83 -5.66 -10.08 -5.50
N VAL A 84 -5.38 -10.05 -6.79
CA VAL A 84 -6.32 -10.22 -7.89
C VAL A 84 -5.76 -11.25 -8.87
N TYR A 85 -6.46 -12.34 -9.04
CA TYR A 85 -6.04 -13.46 -9.89
C TYR A 85 -6.88 -13.50 -11.17
N PRO A 86 -6.27 -13.26 -12.35
CA PRO A 86 -6.95 -13.50 -13.62
C PRO A 86 -7.29 -14.99 -13.77
N MET A 87 -8.56 -15.31 -14.00
CA MET A 87 -9.10 -16.67 -14.11
C MET A 87 -9.77 -16.89 -15.48
N GLY A 88 -9.11 -16.48 -16.54
CA GLY A 88 -9.64 -16.54 -17.90
C GLY A 88 -10.64 -15.42 -18.16
N GLU A 89 -11.95 -15.70 -18.08
CA GLU A 89 -13.02 -14.70 -18.34
C GLU A 89 -13.45 -13.94 -17.09
N THR A 90 -12.92 -14.28 -15.93
CA THR A 90 -13.22 -13.66 -14.65
C THR A 90 -11.95 -13.38 -13.86
N PHE A 91 -12.10 -12.64 -12.79
CA PHE A 91 -11.07 -12.36 -11.79
C PHE A 91 -11.53 -12.87 -10.43
N ALA A 92 -10.64 -13.53 -9.70
CA ALA A 92 -10.82 -13.79 -8.29
C ALA A 92 -10.08 -12.71 -7.49
N LEU A 93 -10.77 -12.08 -6.54
CA LEU A 93 -10.20 -11.05 -5.68
C LEU A 93 -10.14 -11.59 -4.25
N GLN A 94 -8.98 -11.52 -3.63
CA GLN A 94 -8.75 -11.93 -2.26
C GLN A 94 -8.63 -10.71 -1.36
N THR A 95 -9.35 -10.72 -0.23
CA THR A 95 -9.23 -9.70 0.80
C THR A 95 -8.11 -10.02 1.79
N MET A 96 -7.69 -9.02 2.58
CA MET A 96 -6.78 -9.22 3.71
C MET A 96 -7.33 -10.22 4.76
N LYS A 97 -8.66 -10.39 4.84
CA LYS A 97 -9.32 -11.38 5.71
C LYS A 97 -9.48 -12.76 5.07
N ASN A 98 -8.85 -12.99 3.91
CA ASN A 98 -8.95 -14.23 3.12
C ASN A 98 -10.38 -14.52 2.58
N GLU A 99 -11.23 -13.51 2.49
CA GLU A 99 -12.48 -13.63 1.77
C GLU A 99 -12.24 -13.54 0.27
N MET A 100 -13.10 -14.22 -0.51
CA MET A 100 -12.96 -14.30 -1.95
C MET A 100 -14.17 -13.69 -2.65
N TYR A 101 -13.92 -12.81 -3.61
CA TYR A 101 -14.91 -12.23 -4.50
C TYR A 101 -14.60 -12.61 -5.94
N GLN A 102 -15.63 -12.55 -6.81
CA GLN A 102 -15.46 -12.82 -8.23
C GLN A 102 -16.08 -11.71 -9.08
N ALA A 103 -15.36 -11.26 -10.11
CA ALA A 103 -15.84 -10.27 -11.06
C ALA A 103 -15.41 -10.61 -12.50
N ARG A 104 -16.16 -10.11 -13.48
CA ARG A 104 -15.82 -10.27 -14.91
C ARG A 104 -14.82 -9.23 -15.40
N SER A 105 -14.71 -8.11 -14.68
CA SER A 105 -13.77 -7.03 -14.96
C SER A 105 -13.31 -6.38 -13.65
N VAL A 106 -12.12 -5.77 -13.64
CA VAL A 106 -11.55 -5.09 -12.47
C VAL A 106 -11.08 -3.70 -12.85
N ILE A 107 -11.35 -2.70 -11.99
CA ILE A 107 -10.83 -1.34 -12.11
C ILE A 107 -9.94 -1.04 -10.89
N LEU A 108 -8.65 -0.84 -11.13
CA LEU A 108 -7.68 -0.43 -10.11
C LEU A 108 -7.75 1.10 -9.96
N ALA A 109 -8.27 1.57 -8.83
CA ALA A 109 -8.42 2.98 -8.49
C ALA A 109 -7.78 3.30 -7.12
N SER A 110 -6.82 2.50 -6.69
CA SER A 110 -6.21 2.52 -5.35
C SER A 110 -5.30 3.72 -5.08
N GLY A 111 -5.09 4.58 -6.08
CA GLY A 111 -4.20 5.74 -5.96
C GLY A 111 -2.72 5.32 -5.92
N MET A 112 -1.89 6.18 -5.33
CA MET A 112 -0.46 5.90 -5.16
C MET A 112 -0.20 5.25 -3.80
N VAL A 113 0.69 4.28 -3.81
CA VAL A 113 1.24 3.68 -2.58
C VAL A 113 1.96 4.75 -1.77
N GLN A 114 1.74 4.77 -0.47
CA GLN A 114 2.44 5.69 0.42
C GLN A 114 3.91 5.26 0.59
N GLY A 115 4.81 6.21 0.37
CA GLY A 115 6.25 5.99 0.45
C GLY A 115 6.83 5.30 -0.79
N LYS A 116 8.14 5.47 -0.98
CA LYS A 116 8.88 4.71 -1.99
C LYS A 116 9.05 3.27 -1.52
N LEU A 117 9.13 2.36 -2.49
CA LEU A 117 9.61 1.01 -2.21
C LEU A 117 11.04 1.11 -1.66
N LEU A 118 11.30 0.38 -0.60
CA LEU A 118 12.64 0.31 -0.03
C LEU A 118 13.51 -0.64 -0.88
N PRO A 119 14.80 -0.32 -1.08
CA PRO A 119 15.73 -1.28 -1.67
C PRO A 119 15.62 -2.63 -0.95
N GLY A 120 15.57 -3.73 -1.71
CA GLY A 120 15.39 -5.10 -1.19
C GLY A 120 13.95 -5.48 -0.86
N GLU A 121 13.00 -4.55 -0.87
CA GLU A 121 11.62 -4.83 -0.49
C GLU A 121 10.93 -5.79 -1.47
N GLU A 122 10.94 -5.48 -2.78
CA GLU A 122 10.26 -6.31 -3.79
C GLU A 122 10.91 -7.68 -3.97
N GLU A 123 12.23 -7.75 -3.94
CA GLU A 123 12.99 -8.98 -4.14
C GLU A 123 12.79 -9.99 -2.99
N LEU A 124 12.45 -9.49 -1.80
CA LEU A 124 12.29 -10.30 -0.60
C LEU A 124 10.82 -10.58 -0.24
N VAL A 125 9.85 -10.08 -1.02
CA VAL A 125 8.42 -10.42 -0.83
C VAL A 125 8.23 -11.94 -0.96
N GLY A 126 7.53 -12.53 0.02
CA GLY A 126 7.37 -13.98 0.13
C GLY A 126 8.63 -14.74 0.55
N ARG A 127 9.73 -14.04 0.80
CA ARG A 127 11.00 -14.58 1.31
C ARG A 127 11.39 -13.94 2.65
N GLY A 128 10.40 -13.58 3.45
CA GLY A 128 10.54 -12.93 4.74
C GLY A 128 9.99 -11.50 4.78
N VAL A 129 9.74 -10.85 3.65
CA VAL A 129 8.98 -9.60 3.57
C VAL A 129 7.51 -9.91 3.27
N SER A 130 6.61 -9.27 4.01
CA SER A 130 5.16 -9.38 3.84
C SER A 130 4.50 -8.00 3.86
N TYR A 131 3.35 -7.90 3.18
CA TYR A 131 2.48 -6.73 3.18
C TYR A 131 1.15 -6.98 3.93
N CYS A 132 0.98 -8.17 4.50
CA CYS A 132 -0.27 -8.59 5.15
C CYS A 132 0.04 -9.29 6.47
N ALA A 133 -0.18 -8.59 7.59
CA ALA A 133 0.04 -9.18 8.90
C ALA A 133 -0.92 -10.37 9.15
N THR A 134 -2.21 -10.19 8.88
CA THR A 134 -3.22 -11.26 9.06
C THR A 134 -2.90 -12.53 8.27
N CYS A 135 -2.33 -12.39 7.05
CA CYS A 135 -2.01 -13.53 6.20
C CYS A 135 -0.82 -14.34 6.74
N ASP A 136 0.24 -13.64 7.12
CA ASP A 136 1.56 -14.24 7.34
C ASP A 136 2.00 -14.29 8.82
N ALA A 137 1.31 -13.62 9.75
CA ALA A 137 1.62 -13.67 11.17
C ALA A 137 1.78 -15.10 11.73
N PRO A 138 0.96 -16.09 11.32
CA PRO A 138 1.11 -17.46 11.81
C PRO A 138 2.50 -18.07 11.54
N LEU A 139 3.20 -17.64 10.48
CA LEU A 139 4.55 -18.11 10.12
C LEU A 139 5.62 -17.60 11.10
N TYR A 140 5.31 -16.52 11.82
CA TYR A 140 6.22 -15.83 12.73
C TYR A 140 5.86 -16.01 14.21
N ARG A 141 5.03 -17.00 14.52
CA ARG A 141 4.68 -17.33 15.91
C ARG A 141 5.92 -17.61 16.75
N GLY A 142 6.10 -16.81 17.81
CA GLY A 142 7.24 -16.91 18.71
C GLY A 142 8.59 -16.47 18.11
N ARG A 143 8.57 -15.79 16.96
CA ARG A 143 9.75 -15.23 16.29
C ARG A 143 9.80 -13.71 16.44
N SER A 144 10.94 -13.10 16.11
CA SER A 144 11.12 -11.65 16.08
C SER A 144 10.64 -11.10 14.71
N VAL A 145 9.83 -10.04 14.73
CA VAL A 145 9.42 -9.35 13.50
C VAL A 145 9.72 -7.86 13.58
N ALA A 146 9.99 -7.25 12.42
CA ALA A 146 10.02 -5.82 12.26
C ALA A 146 8.80 -5.36 11.44
N VAL A 147 8.24 -4.21 11.80
CA VAL A 147 7.10 -3.63 11.11
C VAL A 147 7.42 -2.21 10.68
N ILE A 148 7.25 -1.90 9.41
CA ILE A 148 7.39 -0.56 8.84
C ILE A 148 5.98 -0.07 8.51
N GLY A 149 5.45 0.88 9.31
CA GLY A 149 4.11 1.42 9.13
C GLY A 149 4.13 2.81 8.54
N TYR A 150 3.44 2.99 7.41
CA TYR A 150 3.39 4.26 6.69
C TYR A 150 2.20 5.14 7.08
N SER A 151 1.30 4.62 7.91
CA SER A 151 0.12 5.35 8.40
C SER A 151 -0.35 4.80 9.75
N PRO A 152 -1.16 5.57 10.54
CA PRO A 152 -1.71 5.10 11.81
C PRO A 152 -2.55 3.82 11.70
N GLU A 153 -3.18 3.55 10.56
CA GLU A 153 -3.98 2.32 10.34
C GLU A 153 -3.12 1.04 10.48
N ALA A 154 -1.80 1.14 10.33
CA ALA A 154 -0.90 0.03 10.55
C ALA A 154 -0.83 -0.42 12.02
N GLU A 155 -1.22 0.43 12.97
CA GLU A 155 -1.11 0.15 14.41
C GLU A 155 -1.98 -1.03 14.88
N GLU A 156 -3.13 -1.24 14.26
CA GLU A 156 -3.98 -2.41 14.54
C GLU A 156 -3.25 -3.70 14.17
N GLU A 157 -2.60 -3.72 13.00
CA GLU A 157 -1.82 -4.89 12.54
C GLU A 157 -0.55 -5.09 13.40
N VAL A 158 0.08 -3.99 13.87
CA VAL A 158 1.23 -4.06 14.79
C VAL A 158 0.80 -4.68 16.11
N ASN A 159 -0.33 -4.27 16.68
CA ASN A 159 -0.86 -4.83 17.91
C ASN A 159 -1.20 -6.33 17.74
N PHE A 160 -1.83 -6.71 16.66
CA PHE A 160 -2.08 -8.11 16.33
C PHE A 160 -0.78 -8.94 16.23
N LEU A 161 0.25 -8.41 15.55
CA LEU A 161 1.55 -9.07 15.48
C LEU A 161 2.19 -9.25 16.85
N SER A 162 1.97 -8.30 17.78
CA SER A 162 2.51 -8.39 19.14
C SER A 162 1.89 -9.51 19.98
N GLU A 163 0.72 -10.02 19.60
CA GLU A 163 0.07 -11.17 20.23
C GLU A 163 0.63 -12.51 19.71
N VAL A 164 1.27 -12.50 18.54
CA VAL A 164 1.73 -13.70 17.83
C VAL A 164 3.24 -13.88 17.90
N ALA A 165 4.00 -12.81 17.66
CA ALA A 165 5.46 -12.78 17.66
C ALA A 165 6.03 -12.71 19.08
N SER A 166 7.29 -13.12 19.25
CA SER A 166 7.98 -12.98 20.52
C SER A 166 8.53 -11.56 20.76
N GLU A 167 8.80 -10.84 19.68
CA GLU A 167 9.29 -9.45 19.68
C GLU A 167 8.77 -8.73 18.45
N VAL A 168 8.29 -7.49 18.61
CA VAL A 168 7.90 -6.61 17.51
C VAL A 168 8.69 -5.32 17.58
N LYS A 169 9.48 -5.04 16.54
CA LYS A 169 10.17 -3.77 16.33
C LYS A 169 9.36 -2.93 15.35
N TYR A 170 8.84 -1.80 15.78
CA TYR A 170 7.97 -0.95 14.98
C TYR A 170 8.67 0.33 14.54
N PHE A 171 8.67 0.58 13.21
CA PHE A 171 9.21 1.77 12.57
C PHE A 171 8.05 2.60 11.99
N PRO A 172 7.47 3.55 12.74
CA PRO A 172 6.44 4.43 12.22
C PRO A 172 7.05 5.48 11.28
N VAL A 173 6.57 5.54 10.03
CA VAL A 173 7.01 6.48 8.99
C VAL A 173 5.97 7.60 8.79
N TYR A 174 5.31 8.00 9.87
CA TYR A 174 4.34 9.10 9.92
C TYR A 174 4.62 9.98 11.15
N ARG A 175 3.95 11.14 11.25
CA ARG A 175 4.30 12.19 12.24
C ARG A 175 3.64 11.99 13.60
N ASP A 176 2.48 11.33 13.64
CA ASP A 176 1.70 11.19 14.86
C ASP A 176 2.39 10.21 15.83
N LYS A 177 2.18 10.41 17.13
CA LYS A 177 2.72 9.50 18.13
C LYS A 177 1.99 8.15 18.03
N PRO A 178 2.70 7.03 17.82
CA PRO A 178 2.10 5.72 17.72
C PRO A 178 1.32 5.33 18.99
N GLN A 179 0.15 4.70 18.79
CA GLN A 179 -0.69 4.15 19.85
C GLN A 179 -0.70 2.61 19.75
N VAL A 180 0.41 2.01 20.18
CA VAL A 180 0.61 0.55 20.15
C VAL A 180 0.80 0.00 21.55
N SER A 181 0.67 -1.33 21.68
CA SER A 181 0.88 -2.06 22.94
C SER A 181 2.26 -1.77 23.54
N GLU A 182 2.35 -1.77 24.87
CA GLU A 182 3.62 -1.58 25.60
C GLU A 182 4.67 -2.67 25.28
N SER A 183 4.25 -3.83 24.80
CA SER A 183 5.14 -4.92 24.36
C SER A 183 5.85 -4.62 23.03
N VAL A 184 5.39 -3.61 22.27
CA VAL A 184 5.97 -3.22 20.98
C VAL A 184 7.13 -2.25 21.19
N LYS A 185 8.28 -2.59 20.63
CA LYS A 185 9.45 -1.72 20.64
C LYS A 185 9.36 -0.70 19.51
N VAL A 186 8.94 0.53 19.83
CA VAL A 186 8.83 1.62 18.85
C VAL A 186 10.20 2.23 18.60
N LEU A 187 10.64 2.27 17.35
CA LEU A 187 11.90 2.81 16.88
C LEU A 187 11.64 4.03 15.98
N GLN A 188 11.93 5.24 16.49
CA GLN A 188 11.73 6.51 15.79
C GLN A 188 12.86 6.78 14.78
N GLN A 189 13.06 5.83 13.86
CA GLN A 189 14.11 5.85 12.86
C GLN A 189 13.51 5.63 11.47
N THR A 190 14.12 6.24 10.46
CA THR A 190 13.64 6.11 9.08
C THR A 190 14.29 4.89 8.42
N PRO A 191 13.48 3.88 8.02
CA PRO A 191 13.96 2.77 7.21
C PRO A 191 14.54 3.26 5.87
N GLN A 192 15.68 2.72 5.47
CA GLN A 192 16.39 3.06 4.24
C GLN A 192 16.45 1.90 3.25
N ALA A 193 16.53 0.66 3.76
CA ALA A 193 16.55 -0.56 2.96
C ALA A 193 16.10 -1.77 3.79
N ILE A 194 15.76 -2.84 3.10
CA ILE A 194 15.58 -4.18 3.69
C ILE A 194 16.70 -5.06 3.15
N LEU A 195 17.46 -5.67 4.06
CA LEU A 195 18.63 -6.47 3.74
C LEU A 195 18.39 -7.93 4.12
N ASN A 196 18.82 -8.84 3.26
CA ASN A 196 19.11 -10.21 3.62
C ASN A 196 20.61 -10.36 3.94
N LYS A 197 21.04 -11.53 4.38
CA LYS A 197 22.44 -11.76 4.75
C LYS A 197 23.41 -11.47 3.60
N GLU A 198 23.08 -11.86 2.38
CA GLU A 198 23.93 -11.68 1.20
C GLU A 198 24.09 -10.20 0.85
N ALA A 199 22.98 -9.43 0.82
CA ALA A 199 23.02 -7.99 0.59
C ALA A 199 23.71 -7.22 1.73
N ALA A 200 23.62 -7.71 2.96
CA ALA A 200 24.31 -7.15 4.11
C ALA A 200 25.85 -7.35 4.02
N GLU A 201 26.30 -8.52 3.59
CA GLU A 201 27.73 -8.81 3.38
C GLU A 201 28.30 -7.99 2.20
N GLU A 202 27.54 -7.80 1.12
CA GLU A 202 27.93 -6.97 -0.01
C GLU A 202 28.05 -5.48 0.38
N ALA A 203 27.09 -4.95 1.13
CA ALA A 203 27.12 -3.57 1.63
C ALA A 203 28.38 -3.30 2.47
N LEU A 204 28.77 -4.24 3.36
CA LEU A 204 29.98 -4.16 4.15
C LEU A 204 31.26 -4.17 3.31
N SER A 205 31.30 -4.94 2.23
CA SER A 205 32.47 -5.03 1.35
C SER A 205 32.70 -3.72 0.59
N LEU A 206 31.61 -3.03 0.22
CA LEU A 206 31.65 -1.74 -0.49
C LEU A 206 32.10 -0.59 0.44
N ASP A 207 31.69 -0.59 1.72
CA ASP A 207 32.15 0.42 2.71
C ASP A 207 33.63 0.27 3.02
N GLN A 208 34.16 -0.95 3.07
CA GLN A 208 35.58 -1.21 3.27
C GLN A 208 36.45 -0.83 2.05
N ALA A 209 35.88 -0.85 0.85
CA ALA A 209 36.58 -0.51 -0.40
C ALA A 209 36.65 1.00 -0.68
N ASN A 210 35.91 1.86 0.07
CA ASN A 210 35.89 3.30 -0.17
C ASN A 210 35.99 4.14 1.12
N PRO A 211 37.18 4.20 1.78
CA PRO A 211 37.39 4.91 3.04
C PRO A 211 37.30 6.45 2.94
N ALA A 212 37.05 7.01 1.76
CA ALA A 212 37.04 8.46 1.52
C ALA A 212 35.73 9.18 1.87
N LYS A 213 34.68 8.49 2.37
CA LYS A 213 33.42 9.09 2.81
C LYS A 213 33.20 9.10 4.34
N SER A 214 34.17 8.74 5.13
CA SER A 214 34.10 8.75 6.60
C SER A 214 34.67 10.02 7.22
N SER A 215 34.37 11.21 6.70
CA SER A 215 34.72 12.48 7.34
C SER A 215 33.53 13.16 8.01
N ALA A 216 32.98 12.51 9.04
CA ALA A 216 32.14 13.13 10.05
C ALA A 216 32.44 12.46 11.40
N LYS A 217 33.73 12.47 11.79
CA LYS A 217 34.15 12.24 13.15
C LYS A 217 34.80 13.53 13.62
N ASP A 218 34.03 14.29 14.38
CA ASP A 218 34.50 15.12 15.48
C ASP A 218 33.29 15.64 16.23
N LEU A 219 32.89 14.91 17.22
CA LEU A 219 32.27 15.39 18.47
C LEU A 219 32.23 14.20 19.45
N ALA A 220 33.39 13.93 20.03
CA ALA A 220 33.51 13.09 21.22
C ALA A 220 33.20 13.92 22.44
N SER A 221 32.49 13.32 23.38
CA SER A 221 32.17 13.66 24.75
C SER A 221 30.71 14.03 25.02
N GLY A 222 29.96 13.03 25.44
CA GLY A 222 28.63 13.15 26.01
C GLY A 222 28.10 11.76 26.33
N GLU A 223 27.96 11.47 27.62
CA GLU A 223 27.59 10.17 28.17
C GLU A 223 26.39 9.54 27.44
N ALA A 224 26.62 8.36 26.92
CA ALA A 224 25.58 7.52 26.30
C ALA A 224 24.64 7.00 27.40
N LEU A 225 23.40 7.51 27.41
CA LEU A 225 22.29 6.83 28.05
C LEU A 225 21.98 5.60 27.23
N SER A 226 22.17 4.43 27.82
CA SER A 226 21.82 3.12 27.28
C SER A 226 20.29 3.04 27.06
N ALA A 227 19.84 3.23 25.82
CA ALA A 227 18.57 2.75 25.39
C ALA A 227 18.80 1.34 24.81
N GLU A 228 18.30 0.32 25.51
CA GLU A 228 18.33 -1.09 25.10
C GLU A 228 17.61 -1.30 23.76
N GLY A 229 18.38 -1.36 22.73
CA GLY A 229 17.94 -1.56 21.35
C GLY A 229 19.14 -1.60 20.44
N GLU A 230 20.02 -2.60 20.63
CA GLU A 230 21.28 -2.70 19.89
C GLU A 230 21.02 -2.80 18.38
N ALA A 231 21.36 -1.72 17.65
CA ALA A 231 21.63 -1.80 16.24
C ALA A 231 22.88 -2.67 16.05
N LEU A 232 22.69 -3.84 15.44
CA LEU A 232 23.80 -4.72 15.13
C LEU A 232 24.51 -4.23 13.85
N SER A 233 25.82 -4.44 13.77
CA SER A 233 26.48 -4.35 12.49
C SER A 233 25.88 -5.44 11.58
N THR A 234 25.71 -5.14 10.29
CA THR A 234 25.13 -6.05 9.28
C THR A 234 25.85 -7.41 9.19
N ALA A 235 27.07 -7.54 9.75
CA ALA A 235 27.87 -8.76 9.81
C ALA A 235 27.30 -9.90 10.70
N THR A 236 26.24 -9.64 11.48
CA THR A 236 25.73 -10.58 12.50
C THR A 236 24.41 -11.26 12.16
N LEU A 237 23.88 -11.10 10.93
CA LEU A 237 22.63 -11.74 10.54
C LEU A 237 22.77 -13.26 10.49
N GLN A 238 21.85 -13.97 11.17
CA GLN A 238 21.76 -15.42 11.08
C GLN A 238 21.25 -15.84 9.70
N PRO A 239 21.55 -17.06 9.24
CA PRO A 239 20.95 -17.57 8.00
C PRO A 239 19.42 -17.47 8.03
N GLY A 240 18.82 -16.85 7.01
CA GLY A 240 17.38 -16.65 6.89
C GLY A 240 16.79 -15.44 7.63
N GLN A 241 17.60 -14.69 8.39
CA GLN A 241 17.20 -13.42 8.95
C GLN A 241 17.29 -12.29 7.93
N LEU A 242 16.39 -11.32 8.09
CA LEU A 242 16.39 -10.04 7.40
C LEU A 242 16.79 -8.92 8.37
N ALA A 243 17.04 -7.73 7.85
CA ALA A 243 17.25 -6.56 8.67
C ALA A 243 16.61 -5.31 8.04
N VAL A 244 16.04 -4.44 8.87
CA VAL A 244 15.69 -3.08 8.48
C VAL A 244 16.92 -2.20 8.68
N GLN A 245 17.46 -1.68 7.59
CA GLN A 245 18.58 -0.74 7.60
C GLN A 245 18.07 0.68 7.85
N THR A 246 18.71 1.39 8.77
CA THR A 246 18.50 2.81 9.07
C THR A 246 19.84 3.55 9.07
N ALA A 247 19.82 4.86 9.28
CA ALA A 247 21.05 5.65 9.44
C ALA A 247 21.83 5.27 10.72
N GLU A 248 21.17 4.70 11.73
CA GLU A 248 21.78 4.33 13.02
C GLU A 248 22.28 2.88 13.07
N GLY A 249 21.89 2.07 12.06
CA GLY A 249 22.34 0.68 11.94
C GLY A 249 21.26 -0.25 11.38
N ALA A 250 21.52 -1.56 11.47
CA ALA A 250 20.63 -2.61 11.00
C ALA A 250 19.91 -3.28 12.18
N TYR A 251 18.62 -3.49 12.03
CA TYR A 251 17.74 -4.10 13.02
C TYR A 251 17.26 -5.47 12.51
N PRO A 252 17.83 -6.57 13.04
CA PRO A 252 17.50 -7.91 12.57
C PRO A 252 16.08 -8.34 12.97
N ALA A 253 15.46 -9.15 12.10
CA ALA A 253 14.17 -9.78 12.33
C ALA A 253 14.08 -11.06 11.51
N ASP A 254 13.24 -12.02 11.95
CA ASP A 254 12.92 -13.22 11.19
C ASP A 254 11.93 -12.94 10.06
N GLY A 255 11.16 -11.84 10.17
CA GLY A 255 10.27 -11.34 9.13
C GLY A 255 10.08 -9.85 9.22
N ILE A 256 9.78 -9.22 8.08
CA ILE A 256 9.54 -7.79 7.98
C ILE A 256 8.18 -7.55 7.34
N PHE A 257 7.32 -6.82 8.05
CA PHE A 257 6.01 -6.40 7.54
C PHE A 257 6.06 -4.94 7.11
N VAL A 258 5.70 -4.67 5.86
CA VAL A 258 5.65 -3.30 5.32
C VAL A 258 4.20 -2.91 5.10
N LEU A 259 3.64 -2.14 6.03
CA LEU A 259 2.22 -1.84 6.10
C LEU A 259 1.94 -0.44 5.54
N ARG A 260 1.21 -0.41 4.42
CA ARG A 260 0.79 0.80 3.72
C ARG A 260 -0.74 0.86 3.61
N SER A 261 -1.30 2.05 3.48
CA SER A 261 -2.75 2.22 3.27
C SER A 261 -3.23 1.66 1.92
N SER A 262 -2.36 1.59 0.93
CA SER A 262 -2.65 1.00 -0.39
C SER A 262 -1.67 -0.11 -0.75
N VAL A 263 -2.17 -1.12 -1.48
CA VAL A 263 -1.38 -2.25 -1.95
C VAL A 263 -0.72 -1.90 -3.28
N PRO A 264 0.58 -2.19 -3.48
CA PRO A 264 1.26 -1.98 -4.75
C PRO A 264 0.57 -2.73 -5.90
N ALA A 265 0.52 -2.11 -7.09
CA ALA A 265 -0.17 -2.70 -8.24
C ALA A 265 0.39 -4.06 -8.65
N LYS A 266 1.71 -4.26 -8.60
CA LYS A 266 2.37 -5.54 -8.87
C LYS A 266 2.05 -6.62 -7.85
N GLN A 267 1.74 -6.24 -6.61
CA GLN A 267 1.27 -7.20 -5.63
C GLN A 267 -0.18 -7.59 -5.92
N LEU A 268 -1.02 -6.61 -6.28
CA LEU A 268 -2.41 -6.89 -6.67
C LEU A 268 -2.47 -7.83 -7.88
N ILE A 269 -1.70 -7.53 -8.93
CA ILE A 269 -1.62 -8.32 -10.16
C ILE A 269 -0.15 -8.39 -10.59
N PRO A 270 0.56 -9.51 -10.33
CA PRO A 270 2.01 -9.63 -10.56
C PRO A 270 2.47 -9.33 -11.99
N ASP A 271 1.68 -9.72 -13.00
CA ASP A 271 2.02 -9.58 -14.42
C ASP A 271 1.59 -8.25 -15.05
N ILE A 272 1.11 -7.29 -14.25
CA ILE A 272 0.69 -5.99 -14.77
C ILE A 272 1.90 -5.16 -15.23
N GLU A 273 1.83 -4.62 -16.44
CA GLU A 273 2.90 -3.74 -16.94
C GLU A 273 2.93 -2.41 -16.20
N MET A 274 4.13 -1.98 -15.83
CA MET A 274 4.39 -0.73 -15.14
C MET A 274 5.17 0.24 -16.04
N ASP A 275 4.96 1.54 -15.82
CA ASP A 275 5.80 2.64 -16.29
C ASP A 275 6.37 3.36 -15.07
N GLY A 276 7.58 2.98 -14.65
CA GLY A 276 8.14 3.36 -13.36
C GLY A 276 7.29 2.85 -12.20
N GLU A 277 6.81 3.76 -11.34
CA GLU A 277 5.95 3.43 -10.19
C GLU A 277 4.45 3.38 -10.55
N HIS A 278 4.07 3.55 -11.82
CA HIS A 278 2.68 3.66 -12.25
C HIS A 278 2.26 2.47 -13.12
N VAL A 279 0.98 2.14 -13.07
CA VAL A 279 0.40 1.16 -13.99
C VAL A 279 0.33 1.77 -15.38
N LYS A 280 0.93 1.09 -16.36
CA LYS A 280 0.86 1.48 -17.76
C LYS A 280 -0.54 1.24 -18.30
N VAL A 281 -1.14 2.29 -18.86
CA VAL A 281 -2.46 2.23 -19.48
C VAL A 281 -2.46 2.94 -20.83
N ASN A 282 -3.43 2.57 -21.68
CA ASN A 282 -3.74 3.31 -22.90
C ASN A 282 -4.77 4.43 -22.64
N LEU A 283 -5.24 5.11 -23.69
CA LEU A 283 -6.22 6.18 -23.57
C LEU A 283 -7.60 5.70 -23.07
N GLN A 284 -7.91 4.42 -23.21
CA GLN A 284 -9.10 3.75 -22.72
C GLN A 284 -8.96 3.23 -21.29
N MET A 285 -7.85 3.57 -20.62
CA MET A 285 -7.50 3.10 -19.27
C MET A 285 -7.32 1.57 -19.17
N GLU A 286 -7.10 0.88 -20.30
CA GLU A 286 -6.79 -0.54 -20.35
C GLU A 286 -5.37 -0.80 -19.92
N THR A 287 -5.17 -1.83 -19.09
CA THR A 287 -3.85 -2.32 -18.68
C THR A 287 -3.35 -3.42 -19.64
N SER A 288 -2.17 -3.98 -19.36
CA SER A 288 -1.66 -5.17 -20.07
C SER A 288 -2.49 -6.44 -19.82
N VAL A 289 -3.35 -6.44 -18.79
CA VAL A 289 -4.18 -7.59 -18.41
C VAL A 289 -5.59 -7.40 -18.97
N PRO A 290 -6.05 -8.24 -19.92
CA PRO A 290 -7.38 -8.10 -20.53
C PRO A 290 -8.50 -8.13 -19.49
N GLY A 291 -9.40 -7.11 -19.53
CA GLY A 291 -10.50 -6.95 -18.58
C GLY A 291 -10.11 -6.26 -17.27
N CYS A 292 -8.82 -5.92 -17.12
CA CYS A 292 -8.33 -5.10 -16.02
C CYS A 292 -8.02 -3.68 -16.51
N PHE A 293 -8.55 -2.68 -15.82
CA PHE A 293 -8.39 -1.26 -16.07
C PHE A 293 -7.71 -0.59 -14.87
N ALA A 294 -7.04 0.55 -15.10
CA ALA A 294 -6.49 1.34 -14.01
C ALA A 294 -6.75 2.83 -14.23
N CYS A 295 -7.02 3.58 -13.16
CA CYS A 295 -7.36 4.99 -13.24
C CYS A 295 -6.97 5.77 -11.99
N GLY A 296 -6.82 7.09 -12.14
CA GLY A 296 -6.40 7.97 -11.07
C GLY A 296 -4.88 8.07 -10.92
N ASP A 297 -4.42 8.34 -9.71
CA ASP A 297 -3.00 8.58 -9.45
C ASP A 297 -2.11 7.36 -9.75
N ILE A 298 -2.66 6.16 -9.64
CA ILE A 298 -1.96 4.90 -9.95
C ILE A 298 -1.45 4.84 -11.40
N THR A 299 -2.02 5.61 -12.32
CA THR A 299 -1.63 5.68 -13.74
C THR A 299 -0.69 6.82 -14.07
N GLY A 300 -0.23 7.58 -13.08
CA GLY A 300 0.77 8.64 -13.27
C GLY A 300 0.28 10.06 -13.02
N LYS A 301 1.22 10.98 -13.17
CA LYS A 301 0.98 12.43 -13.01
C LYS A 301 0.12 13.00 -14.14
N PRO A 302 -0.52 14.18 -13.92
CA PRO A 302 -0.57 14.95 -12.67
C PRO A 302 -1.50 14.31 -11.63
N TYR A 303 -1.16 14.41 -10.35
CA TYR A 303 -1.99 13.92 -9.24
C TYR A 303 -3.06 14.97 -8.92
N GLN A 304 -4.19 14.87 -9.60
CA GLN A 304 -5.29 15.83 -9.52
C GLN A 304 -6.63 15.11 -9.35
N TYR A 305 -7.46 15.59 -8.44
CA TYR A 305 -8.76 14.96 -8.14
C TYR A 305 -9.66 14.90 -9.36
N VAL A 306 -9.73 16.00 -10.15
CA VAL A 306 -10.53 16.05 -11.37
C VAL A 306 -10.01 15.12 -12.47
N LYS A 307 -8.68 14.99 -12.62
CA LYS A 307 -8.08 14.02 -13.55
C LYS A 307 -8.42 12.59 -13.12
N ALA A 308 -8.31 12.30 -11.84
CA ALA A 308 -8.64 10.98 -11.31
C ALA A 308 -10.12 10.63 -11.55
N ALA A 309 -11.05 11.56 -11.28
CA ALA A 309 -12.47 11.37 -11.56
C ALA A 309 -12.75 11.16 -13.06
N GLY A 310 -12.13 11.96 -13.94
CA GLY A 310 -12.24 11.80 -15.40
C GLY A 310 -11.75 10.44 -15.89
N GLN A 311 -10.61 9.99 -15.40
CA GLN A 311 -10.08 8.65 -15.73
C GLN A 311 -10.97 7.53 -15.20
N GLY A 312 -11.57 7.69 -14.01
CA GLY A 312 -12.54 6.72 -13.47
C GLY A 312 -13.75 6.54 -14.37
N ASN A 313 -14.28 7.65 -14.90
CA ASN A 313 -15.38 7.60 -15.88
C ASN A 313 -14.94 6.84 -17.15
N VAL A 314 -13.77 7.13 -17.71
CA VAL A 314 -13.25 6.44 -18.91
C VAL A 314 -13.05 4.96 -18.63
N ALA A 315 -12.42 4.58 -17.51
CA ALA A 315 -12.19 3.19 -17.14
C ALA A 315 -13.50 2.39 -17.01
N ALA A 316 -14.54 2.99 -16.41
CA ALA A 316 -15.84 2.35 -16.29
C ALA A 316 -16.53 2.13 -17.66
N LEU A 317 -16.51 3.13 -18.54
CA LEU A 317 -17.06 3.00 -19.90
C LEU A 317 -16.32 1.93 -20.71
N SER A 318 -14.99 1.87 -20.57
CA SER A 318 -14.16 0.85 -21.23
C SER A 318 -14.42 -0.55 -20.66
N ALA A 319 -14.57 -0.69 -19.36
CA ALA A 319 -14.96 -1.96 -18.73
C ALA A 319 -16.36 -2.42 -19.21
N VAL A 320 -17.32 -1.50 -19.31
CA VAL A 320 -18.65 -1.80 -19.87
C VAL A 320 -18.54 -2.28 -21.31
N SER A 321 -17.77 -1.57 -22.15
CA SER A 321 -17.56 -1.97 -23.55
C SER A 321 -16.91 -3.35 -23.68
N TYR A 322 -15.92 -3.66 -22.83
CA TYR A 322 -15.29 -4.98 -22.77
C TYR A 322 -16.28 -6.09 -22.42
N LEU A 323 -17.17 -5.84 -21.47
CA LEU A 323 -18.18 -6.81 -21.04
C LEU A 323 -19.27 -7.02 -22.08
N ASP A 324 -19.64 -5.98 -22.84
CA ASP A 324 -20.69 -6.04 -23.86
C ASP A 324 -20.21 -6.75 -25.15
N GLN A 325 -18.90 -6.93 -25.34
CA GLN A 325 -18.31 -7.67 -26.46
C GLN A 325 -18.18 -9.18 -26.21
N LYS A 326 -18.41 -9.62 -24.97
CA LYS A 326 -18.34 -11.01 -24.50
C LYS A 326 -19.73 -11.56 -24.15
#